data_839d2482d9cf4c904faaaf627a8fb8e8
#
_entry.id   839d2482d9cf4c904faaaf627a8fb8e8
#
_cell.length_a   1.000
_cell.length_b   1.000
_cell.length_c   1.000
_cell.angle_alpha   90.00
_cell.angle_beta   90.00
_cell.angle_gamma   90.00
#
_symmetry.space_group_name_H-M   'P 1'
#
loop_
_entity.id
_entity.type
_entity.pdbx_description
1 polymer ?
#
loop_
_entity_poly.entity_id
_entity_poly.type
_entity_poly.pdbx_seq_one_letter_code
_entity_poly.pdbx_strand_id
1 'polypeptide(L)'
;AVICFLSLLIAALLTGMITWRIDQGAEAKLQEHLAGEVLRFHVLANSDSEEDQTLKLKVRDAVLDTMEAALPKGLDVEATKEWARTHTDGIRAAAERTIRENGYDYPVSAAVTTSYFPDKTYGDVTFPAGNYTALRVEIGEAKGQNWWCVLYPNLCFLDAVNAVVPEEGKQKLEQVLTEEEYRQVTAGGKFEIRFKLPELLGSL
;
A
#
# COMPACT_ATOMS: atom_id res chain seq x y z
N ALA A 1 7.51 -45.85 23.22
CA ALA A 1 7.02 -44.54 23.66
C ALA A 1 7.89 -43.37 23.13
N VAL A 2 9.24 -43.41 23.34
CA VAL A 2 10.18 -42.35 22.93
C VAL A 2 10.21 -42.15 21.39
N ILE A 3 10.26 -43.21 20.62
CA ILE A 3 10.30 -43.17 19.15
C ILE A 3 8.97 -42.56 18.60
N CYS A 4 7.83 -42.94 19.15
CA CYS A 4 6.53 -42.38 18.74
C CYS A 4 6.43 -40.88 19.07
N PHE A 5 6.95 -40.46 20.22
CA PHE A 5 6.99 -39.04 20.59
C PHE A 5 7.91 -38.25 19.66
N LEU A 6 9.08 -38.80 19.32
CA LEU A 6 10.00 -38.14 18.41
C LEU A 6 9.45 -38.02 16.98
N SER A 7 8.78 -39.06 16.50
CA SER A 7 8.13 -39.04 15.17
C SER A 7 7.01 -38.01 15.09
N LEU A 8 6.20 -37.86 16.14
CA LEU A 8 5.14 -36.84 16.23
C LEU A 8 5.74 -35.43 16.27
N LEU A 9 6.83 -35.23 16.99
CA LEU A 9 7.53 -33.94 17.07
C LEU A 9 8.11 -33.54 15.69
N ILE A 10 8.74 -34.48 14.99
CA ILE A 10 9.26 -34.25 13.64
C ILE A 10 8.13 -33.95 12.66
N ALA A 11 7.05 -34.71 12.73
CA ALA A 11 5.88 -34.46 11.87
C ALA A 11 5.28 -33.07 12.12
N ALA A 12 5.15 -32.64 13.38
CA ALA A 12 4.66 -31.31 13.73
C ALA A 12 5.59 -30.20 13.22
N LEU A 13 6.91 -30.37 13.36
CA LEU A 13 7.90 -29.41 12.85
C LEU A 13 7.87 -29.31 11.32
N LEU A 14 7.80 -30.46 10.63
CA LEU A 14 7.71 -30.48 9.17
C LEU A 14 6.40 -29.84 8.68
N THR A 15 5.27 -30.17 9.33
CA THR A 15 3.98 -29.54 9.00
C THR A 15 4.04 -28.04 9.22
N GLY A 16 4.56 -27.59 10.36
CA GLY A 16 4.72 -26.15 10.65
C GLY A 16 5.61 -25.44 9.63
N MET A 17 6.72 -26.09 9.21
CA MET A 17 7.62 -25.52 8.19
C MET A 17 6.95 -25.47 6.81
N ILE A 18 6.19 -26.50 6.43
CA ILE A 18 5.48 -26.54 5.14
C ILE A 18 4.36 -25.48 5.12
N THR A 19 3.57 -25.36 6.17
CA THR A 19 2.52 -24.33 6.26
C THR A 19 3.12 -22.95 6.19
N TRP A 20 4.16 -22.66 6.98
CA TRP A 20 4.85 -21.37 6.93
C TRP A 20 5.40 -21.03 5.53
N ARG A 21 5.94 -22.01 4.79
CA ARG A 21 6.40 -21.80 3.40
C ARG A 21 5.26 -21.52 2.44
N ILE A 22 4.11 -22.19 2.61
CA ILE A 22 2.92 -21.96 1.79
C ILE A 22 2.37 -20.55 2.02
N ASP A 23 2.31 -20.11 3.29
CA ASP A 23 1.84 -18.77 3.66
C ASP A 23 2.70 -17.68 3.05
N GLN A 24 4.01 -17.78 3.21
CA GLN A 24 4.95 -16.83 2.60
C GLN A 24 4.82 -16.77 1.08
N GLY A 25 4.59 -17.92 0.44
CA GLY A 25 4.39 -17.99 -1.00
C GLY A 25 3.07 -17.36 -1.45
N ALA A 26 2.01 -17.48 -0.67
CA ALA A 26 0.71 -16.87 -0.94
C ALA A 26 0.77 -15.34 -0.77
N GLU A 27 1.38 -14.88 0.31
CA GLU A 27 1.57 -13.45 0.60
C GLU A 27 2.42 -12.76 -0.48
N ALA A 28 3.51 -13.39 -0.90
CA ALA A 28 4.36 -12.86 -1.97
C ALA A 28 3.60 -12.73 -3.31
N LYS A 29 2.77 -13.71 -3.67
CA LYS A 29 1.93 -13.66 -4.87
C LYS A 29 0.88 -12.56 -4.78
N LEU A 30 0.20 -12.44 -3.65
CA LEU A 30 -0.76 -11.37 -3.40
C LEU A 30 -0.08 -9.99 -3.52
N GLN A 31 1.10 -9.82 -2.91
CA GLN A 31 1.85 -8.57 -2.99
C GLN A 31 2.26 -8.25 -4.43
N GLU A 32 2.74 -9.23 -5.19
CA GLU A 32 3.13 -9.05 -6.60
C GLU A 32 1.92 -8.63 -7.45
N HIS A 33 0.77 -9.28 -7.28
CA HIS A 33 -0.45 -8.92 -7.98
C HIS A 33 -0.91 -7.52 -7.61
N LEU A 34 -1.03 -7.22 -6.31
CA LEU A 34 -1.39 -5.88 -5.83
C LEU A 34 -0.43 -4.79 -6.34
N ALA A 35 0.86 -5.07 -6.43
CA ALA A 35 1.83 -4.10 -6.95
C ALA A 35 1.59 -3.75 -8.42
N GLY A 36 0.99 -4.66 -9.21
CA GLY A 36 0.50 -4.39 -10.57
C GLY A 36 -0.71 -3.47 -10.58
N GLU A 37 -1.66 -3.71 -9.67
CA GLU A 37 -3.01 -3.13 -9.66
C GLU A 37 -3.13 -1.80 -8.90
N VAL A 38 -2.05 -1.32 -8.27
CA VAL A 38 -2.09 -0.07 -7.49
C VAL A 38 -1.00 0.92 -7.89
N LEU A 39 -1.29 2.20 -7.64
CA LEU A 39 -0.29 3.25 -7.55
C LEU A 39 -0.24 3.74 -6.10
N ARG A 40 0.91 3.58 -5.45
CA ARG A 40 1.11 4.07 -4.09
C ARG A 40 1.55 5.52 -4.08
N PHE A 41 1.49 6.13 -2.90
CA PHE A 41 1.97 7.50 -2.69
C PHE A 41 2.65 7.61 -1.34
N HIS A 42 3.79 8.29 -1.30
CA HIS A 42 4.40 8.66 -0.02
C HIS A 42 5.11 10.01 -0.08
N VAL A 43 5.10 10.70 1.05
CA VAL A 43 5.78 11.96 1.26
C VAL A 43 6.75 11.79 2.41
N LEU A 44 8.02 12.14 2.16
CA LEU A 44 9.08 12.12 3.16
C LEU A 44 9.30 13.54 3.69
N ALA A 45 9.23 13.70 5.01
CA ALA A 45 9.55 14.97 5.65
C ALA A 45 11.05 15.22 5.63
N ASN A 46 11.47 16.51 5.70
CA ASN A 46 12.85 16.89 5.83
C ASN A 46 13.51 16.26 7.08
N SER A 47 12.81 16.32 8.23
CA SER A 47 13.25 15.73 9.50
C SER A 47 12.05 15.23 10.33
N ASP A 48 12.32 14.73 11.54
CA ASP A 48 11.29 14.32 12.50
C ASP A 48 10.81 15.44 13.43
N SER A 49 11.22 16.70 13.20
CA SER A 49 10.69 17.83 13.96
C SER A 49 9.18 17.98 13.74
N GLU A 50 8.48 18.54 14.73
CA GLU A 50 7.02 18.74 14.66
C GLU A 50 6.64 19.66 13.50
N GLU A 51 7.46 20.68 13.23
CA GLU A 51 7.27 21.62 12.13
C GLU A 51 7.39 20.91 10.77
N ASP A 52 8.43 20.10 10.57
CA ASP A 52 8.63 19.35 9.33
C ASP A 52 7.55 18.28 9.11
N GLN A 53 7.11 17.62 10.18
CA GLN A 53 6.00 16.67 10.10
C GLN A 53 4.67 17.37 9.76
N THR A 54 4.43 18.57 10.31
CA THR A 54 3.26 19.39 9.97
C THR A 54 3.33 19.89 8.53
N LEU A 55 4.49 20.38 8.09
CA LEU A 55 4.71 20.83 6.71
C LEU A 55 4.49 19.70 5.71
N LYS A 56 4.99 18.50 6.00
CA LYS A 56 4.75 17.30 5.18
C LYS A 56 3.27 17.04 4.93
N LEU A 57 2.42 17.19 5.94
CA LEU A 57 0.98 16.98 5.78
C LEU A 57 0.35 18.04 4.88
N LYS A 58 0.77 19.30 4.96
CA LYS A 58 0.31 20.37 4.07
C LYS A 58 0.76 20.13 2.62
N VAL A 59 2.00 19.67 2.43
CA VAL A 59 2.51 19.30 1.10
C VAL A 59 1.73 18.11 0.53
N ARG A 60 1.46 17.10 1.34
CA ARG A 60 0.59 15.98 0.94
C ARG A 60 -0.75 16.46 0.41
N ASP A 61 -1.43 17.32 1.18
CA ASP A 61 -2.75 17.83 0.82
C ASP A 61 -2.70 18.62 -0.50
N ALA A 62 -1.74 19.51 -0.66
CA ALA A 62 -1.57 20.28 -1.90
C ALA A 62 -1.27 19.41 -3.13
N VAL A 63 -0.52 18.32 -2.97
CA VAL A 63 -0.27 17.34 -4.03
C VAL A 63 -1.55 16.59 -4.39
N LEU A 64 -2.31 16.13 -3.39
CA LEU A 64 -3.58 15.43 -3.60
C LEU A 64 -4.60 16.33 -4.30
N ASP A 65 -4.78 17.58 -3.85
CA ASP A 65 -5.67 18.57 -4.48
C ASP A 65 -5.28 18.83 -5.94
N THR A 66 -3.96 18.96 -6.20
CA THR A 66 -3.45 19.16 -7.57
C THR A 66 -3.76 17.97 -8.46
N MET A 67 -3.61 16.76 -7.93
CA MET A 67 -3.91 15.54 -8.68
C MET A 67 -5.43 15.39 -8.89
N GLU A 68 -6.25 15.63 -7.89
CA GLU A 68 -7.71 15.55 -7.99
C GLU A 68 -8.26 16.51 -9.05
N ALA A 69 -7.71 17.71 -9.11
CA ALA A 69 -8.12 18.73 -10.08
C ALA A 69 -7.71 18.42 -11.51
N ALA A 70 -6.58 17.73 -11.72
CA ALA A 70 -5.95 17.56 -13.03
C ALA A 70 -6.03 16.13 -13.58
N LEU A 71 -6.20 15.11 -12.73
CA LEU A 71 -6.25 13.71 -13.15
C LEU A 71 -7.56 13.40 -13.88
N PRO A 72 -7.54 12.94 -15.13
CA PRO A 72 -8.76 12.57 -15.85
C PRO A 72 -9.49 11.43 -15.13
N LYS A 73 -10.82 11.51 -15.09
CA LYS A 73 -11.65 10.45 -14.50
C LYS A 73 -11.68 9.21 -15.40
N GLY A 74 -11.78 8.03 -14.77
CA GLY A 74 -11.97 6.76 -15.47
C GLY A 74 -10.69 6.13 -16.04
N LEU A 75 -9.51 6.65 -15.67
CA LEU A 75 -8.25 6.01 -16.00
C LEU A 75 -8.12 4.67 -15.25
N ASP A 76 -7.48 3.70 -15.89
CA ASP A 76 -6.99 2.49 -15.24
C ASP A 76 -5.67 2.75 -14.49
N VAL A 77 -5.12 1.71 -13.88
CA VAL A 77 -3.89 1.82 -13.08
C VAL A 77 -2.69 2.25 -13.93
N GLU A 78 -2.51 1.69 -15.13
CA GLU A 78 -1.35 2.02 -15.98
C GLU A 78 -1.43 3.42 -16.56
N ALA A 79 -2.62 3.83 -17.01
CA ALA A 79 -2.86 5.21 -17.47
C ALA A 79 -2.67 6.21 -16.32
N THR A 80 -3.06 5.86 -15.10
CA THR A 80 -2.83 6.70 -13.92
C THR A 80 -1.33 6.80 -13.58
N LYS A 81 -0.59 5.69 -13.63
CA LYS A 81 0.87 5.68 -13.45
C LYS A 81 1.58 6.55 -14.49
N GLU A 82 1.18 6.45 -15.76
CA GLU A 82 1.76 7.23 -16.85
C GLU A 82 1.41 8.72 -16.74
N TRP A 83 0.16 9.04 -16.39
CA TRP A 83 -0.22 10.41 -16.11
C TRP A 83 0.64 11.00 -14.98
N ALA A 84 0.81 10.29 -13.88
CA ALA A 84 1.64 10.73 -12.77
C ALA A 84 3.11 10.96 -13.19
N ARG A 85 3.68 10.08 -14.04
CA ARG A 85 5.06 10.25 -14.58
C ARG A 85 5.21 11.52 -15.39
N THR A 86 4.24 11.84 -16.22
CA THR A 86 4.28 13.00 -17.13
C THR A 86 3.92 14.31 -16.44
N HIS A 87 3.35 14.27 -15.22
CA HIS A 87 2.91 15.45 -14.47
C HIS A 87 3.73 15.74 -13.20
N THR A 88 4.86 15.07 -13.03
CA THR A 88 5.74 15.24 -11.85
C THR A 88 6.19 16.68 -11.65
N ASP A 89 6.42 17.46 -12.72
CA ASP A 89 6.80 18.87 -12.62
C ASP A 89 5.70 19.73 -12.01
N GLY A 90 4.43 19.50 -12.38
CA GLY A 90 3.28 20.19 -11.80
C GLY A 90 3.07 19.82 -10.33
N ILE A 91 3.25 18.55 -10.00
CA ILE A 91 3.18 18.03 -8.62
C ILE A 91 4.28 18.66 -7.77
N ARG A 92 5.52 18.68 -8.26
CA ARG A 92 6.65 19.30 -7.60
C ARG A 92 6.41 20.79 -7.37
N ALA A 93 5.93 21.51 -8.39
CA ALA A 93 5.65 22.94 -8.28
C ALA A 93 4.56 23.26 -7.23
N ALA A 94 3.55 22.41 -7.07
CA ALA A 94 2.56 22.53 -6.00
C ALA A 94 3.19 22.35 -4.62
N ALA A 95 4.02 21.33 -4.44
CA ALA A 95 4.74 21.08 -3.19
C ALA A 95 5.67 22.23 -2.83
N GLU A 96 6.50 22.73 -3.77
CA GLU A 96 7.40 23.87 -3.58
C GLU A 96 6.66 25.15 -3.20
N ARG A 97 5.51 25.41 -3.82
CA ARG A 97 4.66 26.55 -3.48
C ARG A 97 4.19 26.48 -2.04
N THR A 98 3.65 25.32 -1.63
CA THR A 98 3.19 25.10 -0.27
C THR A 98 4.31 25.28 0.76
N ILE A 99 5.51 24.82 0.46
CA ILE A 99 6.69 24.99 1.33
C ILE A 99 7.02 26.47 1.50
N ARG A 100 7.07 27.24 0.40
CA ARG A 100 7.33 28.70 0.45
C ARG A 100 6.25 29.48 1.17
N GLU A 101 4.98 29.15 0.96
CA GLU A 101 3.83 29.78 1.64
C GLU A 101 3.85 29.54 3.16
N ASN A 102 4.52 28.48 3.61
CA ASN A 102 4.71 28.19 5.03
C ASN A 102 6.05 28.70 5.59
N GLY A 103 6.81 29.52 4.82
CA GLY A 103 8.02 30.20 5.29
C GLY A 103 9.29 29.34 5.24
N TYR A 104 9.28 28.23 4.48
CA TYR A 104 10.45 27.37 4.30
C TYR A 104 11.01 27.47 2.87
N ASP A 105 12.27 27.07 2.71
CA ASP A 105 12.97 27.02 1.41
C ASP A 105 13.63 25.63 1.19
N TYR A 106 12.88 24.58 1.48
CA TYR A 106 13.37 23.22 1.24
C TYR A 106 13.24 22.86 -0.24
N PRO A 107 14.27 22.23 -0.83
CA PRO A 107 14.15 21.63 -2.16
C PRO A 107 13.14 20.48 -2.13
N VAL A 108 12.46 20.25 -3.27
CA VAL A 108 11.52 19.15 -3.44
C VAL A 108 11.92 18.30 -4.63
N SER A 109 11.90 17.00 -4.46
CA SER A 109 11.87 16.07 -5.57
C SER A 109 10.49 15.35 -5.65
N ALA A 110 10.03 15.09 -6.87
CA ALA A 110 8.85 14.29 -7.13
C ALA A 110 9.13 13.33 -8.28
N ALA A 111 8.88 12.04 -8.08
CA ALA A 111 9.12 11.02 -9.10
C ALA A 111 8.16 9.83 -8.92
N VAL A 112 7.79 9.19 -10.03
CA VAL A 112 7.16 7.87 -10.00
C VAL A 112 8.24 6.81 -10.08
N THR A 113 8.41 6.04 -9.01
CA THR A 113 9.49 5.05 -8.87
C THR A 113 9.01 3.83 -8.10
N THR A 114 9.81 2.76 -8.14
CA THR A 114 9.57 1.61 -7.26
C THR A 114 10.13 1.91 -5.86
N SER A 115 9.27 1.76 -4.85
CA SER A 115 9.63 2.01 -3.45
C SER A 115 9.11 0.89 -2.56
N TYR A 116 9.87 0.57 -1.51
CA TYR A 116 9.45 -0.39 -0.50
C TYR A 116 8.43 0.27 0.46
N PHE A 117 7.34 -0.45 0.70
CA PHE A 117 6.31 -0.09 1.67
C PHE A 117 6.24 -1.16 2.76
N PRO A 118 6.17 -0.80 4.03
CA PRO A 118 5.82 -1.73 5.08
C PRO A 118 4.33 -2.13 4.98
N ASP A 119 3.90 -3.13 5.75
CA ASP A 119 2.48 -3.44 5.91
C ASP A 119 1.72 -2.18 6.32
N LYS A 120 0.63 -1.90 5.62
CA LYS A 120 -0.22 -0.74 5.90
C LYS A 120 -1.68 -1.09 5.83
N THR A 121 -2.39 -0.79 6.91
CA THR A 121 -3.83 -0.91 7.01
C THR A 121 -4.50 0.45 6.83
N TYR A 122 -5.48 0.51 5.96
CA TYR A 122 -6.34 1.66 5.68
C TYR A 122 -7.77 1.24 5.96
N GLY A 123 -8.33 1.66 7.09
CA GLY A 123 -9.63 1.17 7.54
C GLY A 123 -9.63 -0.36 7.69
N ASP A 124 -10.39 -1.03 6.86
CA ASP A 124 -10.53 -2.48 6.80
C ASP A 124 -9.67 -3.17 5.71
N VAL A 125 -8.87 -2.40 4.96
CA VAL A 125 -8.02 -2.93 3.89
C VAL A 125 -6.54 -2.88 4.29
N THR A 126 -5.86 -4.02 4.23
CA THR A 126 -4.42 -4.15 4.54
C THR A 126 -3.63 -4.49 3.27
N PHE A 127 -2.60 -3.69 2.99
CA PHE A 127 -1.64 -3.95 1.93
C PHE A 127 -0.38 -4.57 2.53
N PRO A 128 0.07 -5.74 2.03
CA PRO A 128 1.28 -6.39 2.52
C PRO A 128 2.54 -5.58 2.22
N ALA A 129 3.57 -5.80 3.02
CA ALA A 129 4.88 -5.22 2.80
C ALA A 129 5.47 -5.67 1.47
N GLY A 130 6.16 -4.76 0.77
CA GLY A 130 6.81 -5.08 -0.49
C GLY A 130 7.12 -3.87 -1.34
N ASN A 131 7.57 -4.15 -2.56
CA ASN A 131 7.89 -3.13 -3.54
C ASN A 131 6.66 -2.79 -4.38
N TYR A 132 6.36 -1.50 -4.49
CA TYR A 132 5.24 -0.96 -5.26
C TYR A 132 5.70 0.20 -6.14
N THR A 133 5.06 0.37 -7.29
CA THR A 133 5.15 1.63 -8.02
C THR A 133 4.49 2.73 -7.20
N ALA A 134 5.19 3.84 -6.98
CA ALA A 134 4.72 4.93 -6.14
C ALA A 134 5.11 6.31 -6.69
N LEU A 135 4.21 7.27 -6.57
CA LEU A 135 4.58 8.68 -6.57
C LEU A 135 5.29 8.96 -5.24
N ARG A 136 6.55 9.36 -5.33
CA ARG A 136 7.39 9.69 -4.19
C ARG A 136 7.69 11.18 -4.20
N VAL A 137 7.37 11.86 -3.11
CA VAL A 137 7.68 13.27 -2.88
C VAL A 137 8.62 13.38 -1.69
N GLU A 138 9.76 14.01 -1.89
CA GLU A 138 10.80 14.22 -0.87
C GLU A 138 10.96 15.71 -0.59
N ILE A 139 10.96 16.06 0.69
CA ILE A 139 11.12 17.44 1.18
C ILE A 139 12.49 17.55 1.85
N GLY A 140 13.32 18.47 1.38
CA GLY A 140 14.63 18.75 1.96
C GLY A 140 15.54 17.53 1.95
N GLU A 141 16.04 17.11 3.13
CA GLU A 141 16.92 15.96 3.30
C GLU A 141 16.19 14.60 3.29
N ALA A 142 14.85 14.61 3.32
CA ALA A 142 14.00 13.42 3.31
C ALA A 142 14.37 12.38 4.39
N LYS A 143 14.81 12.83 5.56
CA LYS A 143 15.24 11.99 6.70
C LYS A 143 14.17 11.76 7.74
N GLY A 144 13.03 12.47 7.63
CA GLY A 144 11.91 12.33 8.55
C GLY A 144 10.98 11.18 8.20
N GLN A 145 9.99 10.98 9.07
CA GLN A 145 8.99 9.92 8.89
C GLN A 145 8.17 10.11 7.62
N ASN A 146 7.92 8.99 6.97
CA ASN A 146 7.06 8.91 5.79
C ASN A 146 5.58 9.01 6.15
N TRP A 147 4.81 9.64 5.27
CA TRP A 147 3.37 9.44 5.15
C TRP A 147 3.08 8.53 3.96
N TRP A 148 2.15 7.57 4.10
CA TRP A 148 1.92 6.48 3.16
C TRP A 148 0.45 6.42 2.73
N CYS A 149 0.19 6.21 1.42
CA CYS A 149 -1.16 6.07 0.87
C CYS A 149 -1.21 5.21 -0.40
N VAL A 150 -2.43 5.04 -0.93
CA VAL A 150 -2.74 4.44 -2.22
C VAL A 150 -3.49 5.47 -3.06
N LEU A 151 -2.87 5.94 -4.16
CA LEU A 151 -3.48 6.89 -5.09
C LEU A 151 -4.47 6.21 -6.03
N TYR A 152 -4.17 5.00 -6.45
CA TYR A 152 -5.05 4.20 -7.29
C TYR A 152 -5.14 2.77 -6.74
N PRO A 153 -6.34 2.21 -6.54
CA PRO A 153 -7.60 2.95 -6.46
C PRO A 153 -7.54 4.00 -5.35
N ASN A 154 -8.34 5.06 -5.47
CA ASN A 154 -8.25 6.22 -4.58
C ASN A 154 -8.63 5.87 -3.13
N LEU A 155 -7.62 5.59 -2.29
CA LEU A 155 -7.75 5.33 -0.86
C LEU A 155 -7.10 6.44 -0.01
N CYS A 156 -6.57 7.50 -0.65
CA CYS A 156 -5.91 8.60 0.06
C CYS A 156 -6.90 9.51 0.80
N PHE A 157 -8.12 9.58 0.33
CA PHE A 157 -9.20 10.36 0.94
C PHE A 157 -10.02 9.48 1.89
N LEU A 158 -9.34 8.83 2.84
CA LEU A 158 -10.03 8.23 3.97
C LEU A 158 -10.79 9.36 4.69
N ASP A 159 -12.08 9.17 4.86
CA ASP A 159 -12.83 10.02 5.78
C ASP A 159 -12.15 9.94 7.16
N ALA A 160 -11.46 11.01 7.53
CA ALA A 160 -10.66 11.08 8.76
C ALA A 160 -11.53 10.86 10.01
N VAL A 161 -12.85 10.96 9.86
CA VAL A 161 -13.83 10.77 10.95
C VAL A 161 -14.17 9.29 11.15
N ASN A 162 -14.24 8.49 10.08
CA ASN A 162 -14.75 7.12 10.14
C ASN A 162 -13.69 6.03 9.88
N ALA A 163 -12.47 6.40 9.45
CA ALA A 163 -11.40 5.47 9.09
C ALA A 163 -11.83 4.32 8.16
N VAL A 164 -12.79 4.59 7.26
CA VAL A 164 -13.35 3.62 6.31
C VAL A 164 -12.85 3.92 4.91
N VAL A 165 -12.44 2.89 4.20
CA VAL A 165 -12.07 2.99 2.78
C VAL A 165 -13.32 3.37 1.97
N PRO A 166 -13.25 4.36 1.05
CA PRO A 166 -14.38 4.72 0.19
C PRO A 166 -14.88 3.51 -0.60
N GLU A 167 -16.20 3.35 -0.70
CA GLU A 167 -16.82 2.23 -1.42
C GLU A 167 -16.34 2.12 -2.88
N GLU A 168 -16.11 3.23 -3.55
CA GLU A 168 -15.54 3.24 -4.92
C GLU A 168 -14.16 2.58 -4.98
N GLY A 169 -13.31 2.82 -3.97
CA GLY A 169 -11.99 2.21 -3.85
C GLY A 169 -12.08 0.70 -3.61
N LYS A 170 -13.02 0.27 -2.74
CA LYS A 170 -13.28 -1.16 -2.48
C LYS A 170 -13.79 -1.88 -3.73
N GLN A 171 -14.76 -1.31 -4.41
CA GLN A 171 -15.30 -1.87 -5.67
C GLN A 171 -14.22 -2.04 -6.74
N LYS A 172 -13.31 -1.09 -6.86
CA LYS A 172 -12.18 -1.22 -7.80
C LYS A 172 -11.21 -2.32 -7.38
N LEU A 173 -10.91 -2.46 -6.09
CA LEU A 173 -10.10 -3.57 -5.60
C LEU A 173 -10.78 -4.92 -5.83
N GLU A 174 -12.09 -5.03 -5.60
CA GLU A 174 -12.88 -6.24 -5.83
C GLU A 174 -12.90 -6.64 -7.32
N GLN A 175 -12.85 -5.68 -8.25
CA GLN A 175 -12.83 -5.95 -9.69
C GLN A 175 -11.49 -6.48 -10.18
N VAL A 176 -10.38 -6.12 -9.56
CA VAL A 176 -9.02 -6.49 -10.00
C VAL A 176 -8.45 -7.66 -9.22
N LEU A 177 -8.94 -7.92 -8.01
CA LEU A 177 -8.50 -9.03 -7.17
C LEU A 177 -9.42 -10.24 -7.33
N THR A 178 -8.86 -11.43 -7.14
CA THR A 178 -9.68 -12.63 -6.95
C THR A 178 -10.46 -12.54 -5.62
N GLU A 179 -11.56 -13.28 -5.49
CA GLU A 179 -12.36 -13.32 -4.26
C GLU A 179 -11.51 -13.70 -3.03
N GLU A 180 -10.54 -14.60 -3.21
CA GLU A 180 -9.61 -14.99 -2.15
C GLU A 180 -8.67 -13.85 -1.75
N GLU A 181 -8.06 -13.17 -2.72
CA GLU A 181 -7.17 -12.04 -2.49
C GLU A 181 -7.91 -10.86 -1.85
N TYR A 182 -9.11 -10.53 -2.35
CA TYR A 182 -9.94 -9.48 -1.77
C TYR A 182 -10.28 -9.77 -0.31
N ARG A 183 -10.64 -11.02 0.00
CA ARG A 183 -10.88 -11.44 1.37
C ARG A 183 -9.62 -11.35 2.24
N GLN A 184 -8.45 -11.70 1.72
CA GLN A 184 -7.18 -11.59 2.45
C GLN A 184 -6.85 -10.13 2.79
N VAL A 185 -7.01 -9.20 1.87
CA VAL A 185 -6.72 -7.77 2.12
C VAL A 185 -7.76 -7.12 3.05
N THR A 186 -9.01 -7.60 3.07
CA THR A 186 -10.10 -7.05 3.91
C THR A 186 -10.25 -7.73 5.28
N ALA A 187 -9.63 -8.89 5.50
CA ALA A 187 -9.69 -9.63 6.77
C ALA A 187 -8.81 -9.06 7.90
N GLY A 188 -8.30 -7.83 7.75
CA GLY A 188 -7.47 -7.17 8.77
C GLY A 188 -6.06 -7.77 8.91
N GLY A 189 -5.49 -8.29 7.82
CA GLY A 189 -4.12 -8.83 7.79
C GLY A 189 -3.93 -10.16 8.53
N LYS A 190 -5.00 -10.81 8.95
CA LYS A 190 -4.94 -12.18 9.47
C LYS A 190 -5.15 -13.15 8.32
N PHE A 191 -4.07 -13.77 7.85
CA PHE A 191 -4.13 -14.85 6.87
C PHE A 191 -4.80 -16.07 7.51
N GLU A 192 -6.03 -16.35 7.14
CA GLU A 192 -6.73 -17.56 7.57
C GLU A 192 -6.61 -18.62 6.47
N ILE A 193 -5.68 -19.58 6.66
CA ILE A 193 -5.58 -20.71 5.74
C ILE A 193 -6.73 -21.65 6.00
N ARG A 194 -7.66 -21.72 5.06
CA ARG A 194 -8.69 -22.76 5.02
C ARG A 194 -8.20 -23.92 4.15
N PHE A 195 -7.81 -25.03 4.78
CA PHE A 195 -7.54 -26.25 4.05
C PHE A 195 -8.83 -26.77 3.39
N LYS A 196 -8.86 -26.87 2.06
CA LYS A 196 -9.94 -27.54 1.30
C LYS A 196 -9.86 -29.07 1.37
N LEU A 197 -9.45 -29.63 2.48
CA LEU A 197 -9.41 -31.07 2.70
C LEU A 197 -10.77 -31.78 2.67
N PRO A 198 -11.92 -31.18 3.04
CA PRO A 198 -13.21 -31.87 2.98
C PRO A 198 -13.72 -32.16 1.58
N GLU A 199 -13.32 -31.37 0.56
CA GLU A 199 -13.83 -31.57 -0.80
C GLU A 199 -13.17 -32.74 -1.53
N LEU A 200 -11.95 -33.13 -1.15
CA LEU A 200 -11.25 -34.28 -1.74
C LEU A 200 -11.70 -35.64 -1.16
N LEU A 201 -12.29 -35.63 0.03
CA LEU A 201 -12.80 -36.87 0.69
C LEU A 201 -14.27 -37.13 0.44
N GLY A 202 -15.00 -36.21 -0.17
CA GLY A 202 -16.42 -36.36 -0.50
C GLY A 202 -16.72 -36.94 -1.89
N SER A 203 -15.68 -37.29 -2.67
CA SER A 203 -15.78 -37.85 -4.04
C SER A 203 -15.22 -39.28 -4.17
N LEU A 204 -15.14 -40.04 -3.07
CA LEU A 204 -14.85 -41.48 -3.07
C LEU A 204 -16.07 -42.29 -2.65
#